data_67d585626cfb6fbc2fd5e6609c49f3a7
#
_entry.id   67d585626cfb6fbc2fd5e6609c49f3a7
#
_cell.length_a   1.000
_cell.length_b   1.000
_cell.length_c   1.000
_cell.angle_alpha   90.00
_cell.angle_beta   90.00
_cell.angle_gamma   90.00
#
_symmetry.space_group_name_H-M   'P 1'
#
loop_
_entity.id
_entity.type
_entity.pdbx_description
1 polymer ?
#
loop_
_entity_poly.entity_id
_entity_poly.type
_entity_poly.pdbx_seq_one_letter_code
_entity_poly.pdbx_strand_id
1 'polypeptide(L)'
;GKHTELGTKNALFNFENTYLELLSPCDAGPGTEFINSLLAEKGDHLAGIVLGTQNIEQAQEDLSRNGHPVEIRSGEAINEKDGKIRQWKNIFLPNTLSRELFIFIIEHIEGNLPKYESQDSSKVKKLDHVVINTQDADNFISIYRDVYKIRLALDKTIEHWKRRMLFFRTNATTIEVIEEKDKKESADELWGLAWEVDSIEDAHKRLVGNNVEVTPIKEGLK
;
A
#
# COMPACT_ATOMS: atom_id res chain seq x y z
N GLY A 1 10.49 11.33 -8.44
CA GLY A 1 11.12 12.29 -7.53
C GLY A 1 12.38 11.75 -6.91
N LYS A 2 13.22 12.63 -6.38
CA LYS A 2 14.45 12.27 -5.66
C LYS A 2 14.33 12.69 -4.20
N HIS A 3 14.62 11.79 -3.29
CA HIS A 3 14.65 12.00 -1.83
C HIS A 3 16.11 12.10 -1.40
N THR A 4 16.67 13.30 -1.48
CA THR A 4 18.11 13.52 -1.35
C THR A 4 18.65 13.03 -0.01
N GLU A 5 17.96 13.31 1.11
CA GLU A 5 18.39 12.90 2.45
C GLU A 5 18.32 11.39 2.69
N LEU A 6 17.41 10.69 1.97
CA LEU A 6 17.24 9.24 2.10
C LEU A 6 18.11 8.44 1.12
N GLY A 7 18.69 9.10 0.10
CA GLY A 7 19.45 8.46 -0.96
C GLY A 7 18.59 7.66 -1.95
N THR A 8 17.28 7.95 -2.01
CA THR A 8 16.32 7.18 -2.81
C THR A 8 15.66 8.02 -3.90
N LYS A 9 15.09 7.35 -4.88
CA LYS A 9 14.24 7.96 -5.91
C LYS A 9 12.97 7.15 -6.10
N ASN A 10 11.90 7.82 -6.56
CA ASN A 10 10.63 7.17 -6.83
C ASN A 10 10.04 7.53 -8.20
N ALA A 11 9.13 6.66 -8.65
CA ALA A 11 8.18 6.94 -9.71
C ALA A 11 6.77 6.69 -9.17
N LEU A 12 5.86 7.63 -9.44
CA LEU A 12 4.47 7.56 -9.00
C LEU A 12 3.55 7.31 -10.19
N PHE A 13 2.70 6.31 -10.06
CA PHE A 13 1.62 6.01 -10.98
C PHE A 13 0.31 6.38 -10.29
N ASN A 14 -0.33 7.45 -10.77
CA ASN A 14 -1.53 7.96 -10.13
C ASN A 14 -2.78 7.31 -10.71
N PHE A 15 -3.74 7.06 -9.83
CA PHE A 15 -5.07 6.55 -10.12
C PHE A 15 -6.11 7.52 -9.54
N GLU A 16 -7.38 7.32 -9.81
CA GLU A 16 -8.43 8.21 -9.31
C GLU A 16 -8.48 8.27 -7.78
N ASN A 17 -8.13 7.18 -7.09
CA ASN A 17 -8.29 7.06 -5.63
C ASN A 17 -6.99 6.92 -4.86
N THR A 18 -5.87 6.67 -5.52
CA THR A 18 -4.55 6.44 -4.88
C THR A 18 -3.41 6.58 -5.87
N TYR A 19 -2.21 6.22 -5.47
CA TYR A 19 -1.07 6.05 -6.36
C TYR A 19 -0.27 4.79 -5.99
N LEU A 20 0.39 4.20 -6.97
CA LEU A 20 1.42 3.19 -6.77
C LEU A 20 2.77 3.88 -6.83
N GLU A 21 3.62 3.62 -5.86
CA GLU A 21 4.98 4.12 -5.80
C GLU A 21 5.98 3.00 -6.09
N LEU A 22 6.83 3.19 -7.09
CA LEU A 22 8.04 2.42 -7.26
C LEU A 22 9.18 3.17 -6.59
N LEU A 23 9.84 2.53 -5.62
CA LEU A 23 10.92 3.11 -4.84
C LEU A 23 12.22 2.37 -5.13
N SER A 24 13.32 3.11 -5.32
CA SER A 24 14.62 2.55 -5.70
C SER A 24 15.75 3.29 -5.00
N PRO A 25 16.86 2.61 -4.65
CA PRO A 25 18.08 3.29 -4.21
C PRO A 25 18.67 4.11 -5.37
N CYS A 26 19.34 5.22 -5.07
CA CYS A 26 20.04 6.02 -6.07
C CYS A 26 21.36 6.61 -5.59
N ASP A 27 21.48 6.97 -4.31
CA ASP A 27 22.66 7.52 -3.67
C ASP A 27 22.88 6.86 -2.29
N ALA A 28 23.96 7.15 -1.62
CA ALA A 28 24.17 6.71 -0.25
C ALA A 28 23.17 7.39 0.69
N GLY A 29 22.59 6.64 1.62
CA GLY A 29 21.64 7.14 2.61
C GLY A 29 20.87 6.06 3.33
N PRO A 30 20.19 6.39 4.44
CA PRO A 30 19.48 5.40 5.27
C PRO A 30 18.31 4.72 4.52
N GLY A 31 17.67 5.40 3.60
CA GLY A 31 16.63 4.82 2.77
C GLY A 31 17.18 3.79 1.77
N THR A 32 18.35 4.07 1.20
CA THR A 32 19.06 3.14 0.32
C THR A 32 19.46 1.86 1.06
N GLU A 33 20.00 1.97 2.29
CA GLU A 33 20.35 0.82 3.09
C GLU A 33 19.13 -0.06 3.39
N PHE A 34 18.01 0.59 3.78
CA PHE A 34 16.75 -0.09 4.02
C PHE A 34 16.22 -0.82 2.77
N ILE A 35 16.16 -0.14 1.60
CA ILE A 35 15.67 -0.76 0.37
C ILE A 35 16.57 -1.92 -0.06
N ASN A 36 17.89 -1.76 0.05
CA ASN A 36 18.83 -2.82 -0.29
C ASN A 36 18.64 -4.06 0.60
N SER A 37 18.29 -3.89 1.88
CA SER A 37 17.98 -5.03 2.75
C SER A 37 16.72 -5.78 2.30
N LEU A 38 15.65 -5.07 1.91
CA LEU A 38 14.44 -5.67 1.37
C LEU A 38 14.69 -6.40 0.05
N LEU A 39 15.45 -5.79 -0.86
CA LEU A 39 15.81 -6.39 -2.15
C LEU A 39 16.68 -7.64 -1.99
N ALA A 40 17.60 -7.65 -1.02
CA ALA A 40 18.44 -8.80 -0.75
C ALA A 40 17.63 -10.01 -0.21
N GLU A 41 16.54 -9.75 0.49
CA GLU A 41 15.68 -10.79 1.05
C GLU A 41 14.70 -11.37 0.02
N LYS A 42 14.00 -10.50 -0.74
CA LYS A 42 12.86 -10.91 -1.58
C LYS A 42 12.95 -10.48 -3.05
N GLY A 43 14.00 -9.74 -3.45
CA GLY A 43 14.04 -9.10 -4.75
C GLY A 43 12.98 -8.01 -4.90
N ASP A 44 12.55 -7.72 -6.13
CA ASP A 44 11.46 -6.76 -6.39
C ASP A 44 10.12 -7.35 -5.91
N HIS A 45 9.45 -6.67 -4.99
CA HIS A 45 8.19 -7.13 -4.40
C HIS A 45 7.31 -5.95 -3.91
N LEU A 46 6.07 -6.25 -3.54
CA LEU A 46 5.22 -5.32 -2.79
C LEU A 46 5.75 -5.21 -1.36
N ALA A 47 6.40 -4.10 -1.04
CA ALA A 47 7.10 -3.94 0.23
C ALA A 47 6.22 -3.36 1.35
N GLY A 48 5.22 -2.54 1.02
CA GLY A 48 4.44 -1.86 2.06
C GLY A 48 3.19 -1.14 1.59
N ILE A 49 2.53 -0.52 2.57
CA ILE A 49 1.32 0.27 2.39
C ILE A 49 1.54 1.63 3.02
N VAL A 50 1.07 2.68 2.34
CA VAL A 50 1.05 4.04 2.87
C VAL A 50 -0.38 4.43 3.22
N LEU A 51 -0.61 4.77 4.48
CA LEU A 51 -1.91 5.21 4.99
C LEU A 51 -1.97 6.75 4.99
N GLY A 52 -2.84 7.32 4.18
CA GLY A 52 -3.03 8.77 4.12
C GLY A 52 -3.87 9.32 5.27
N THR A 53 -3.48 10.45 5.82
CA THR A 53 -4.27 11.23 6.79
C THR A 53 -4.33 12.70 6.40
N GLN A 54 -5.31 13.42 6.94
CA GLN A 54 -5.44 14.88 6.83
C GLN A 54 -4.94 15.60 8.10
N ASN A 55 -4.55 14.86 9.13
CA ASN A 55 -4.04 15.38 10.40
C ASN A 55 -3.12 14.36 11.06
N ILE A 56 -1.84 14.53 10.84
CA ILE A 56 -0.83 13.58 11.33
C ILE A 56 -0.58 13.75 12.83
N GLU A 57 -0.78 14.95 13.37
CA GLU A 57 -0.67 15.22 14.80
C GLU A 57 -1.74 14.44 15.57
N GLN A 58 -2.98 14.41 15.05
CA GLN A 58 -4.06 13.61 15.64
C GLN A 58 -3.75 12.11 15.56
N ALA A 59 -3.18 11.65 14.44
CA ALA A 59 -2.77 10.25 14.30
C ALA A 59 -1.67 9.89 15.33
N GLN A 60 -0.69 10.77 15.54
CA GLN A 60 0.35 10.60 16.57
C GLN A 60 -0.25 10.51 17.97
N GLU A 61 -1.17 11.41 18.32
CA GLU A 61 -1.84 11.40 19.62
C GLU A 61 -2.64 10.11 19.85
N ASP A 62 -3.37 9.66 18.83
CA ASP A 62 -4.18 8.44 18.92
C ASP A 62 -3.30 7.19 19.10
N LEU A 63 -2.19 7.09 18.37
CA LEU A 63 -1.21 6.03 18.56
C LEU A 63 -0.61 6.07 19.98
N SER A 64 -0.22 7.24 20.45
CA SER A 64 0.37 7.43 21.78
C SER A 64 -0.61 7.06 22.90
N ARG A 65 -1.89 7.43 22.79
CA ARG A 65 -2.94 7.04 23.75
C ARG A 65 -3.18 5.52 23.79
N ASN A 66 -2.91 4.83 22.68
CA ASN A 66 -2.98 3.37 22.62
C ASN A 66 -1.66 2.69 23.05
N GLY A 67 -0.72 3.42 23.65
CA GLY A 67 0.54 2.88 24.16
C GLY A 67 1.65 2.73 23.11
N HIS A 68 1.51 3.37 21.95
CA HIS A 68 2.48 3.33 20.87
C HIS A 68 3.03 4.74 20.57
N PRO A 69 3.98 5.25 21.37
CA PRO A 69 4.60 6.54 21.10
C PRO A 69 5.39 6.49 19.79
N VAL A 70 5.16 7.45 18.93
CA VAL A 70 5.77 7.55 17.60
C VAL A 70 6.22 8.97 17.31
N GLU A 71 7.14 9.15 16.35
CA GLU A 71 7.67 10.45 15.96
C GLU A 71 7.14 10.87 14.60
N ILE A 72 6.76 12.15 14.48
CA ILE A 72 6.48 12.78 13.19
C ILE A 72 7.82 13.21 12.59
N ARG A 73 8.02 12.85 11.31
CA ARG A 73 9.16 13.26 10.50
C ARG A 73 8.68 14.02 9.29
N SER A 74 9.46 15.02 8.86
CA SER A 74 9.23 15.74 7.61
C SER A 74 10.02 15.09 6.49
N GLY A 75 9.48 15.14 5.28
CA GLY A 75 10.15 14.68 4.09
C GLY A 75 9.85 15.58 2.91
N GLU A 76 10.73 15.58 1.95
CA GLU A 76 10.55 16.29 0.68
C GLU A 76 11.06 15.49 -0.51
N ALA A 77 10.53 15.77 -1.67
CA ALA A 77 11.02 15.27 -2.93
C ALA A 77 11.01 16.35 -4.00
N ILE A 78 12.05 16.36 -4.79
CA ILE A 78 12.20 17.27 -5.93
C ILE A 78 11.89 16.48 -7.21
N ASN A 79 10.99 17.02 -8.02
CA ASN A 79 10.76 16.49 -9.36
C ASN A 79 11.90 16.94 -10.27
N GLU A 80 12.72 16.01 -10.72
CA GLU A 80 13.90 16.30 -11.55
C GLU A 80 13.56 16.92 -12.92
N LYS A 81 12.30 16.78 -13.39
CA LYS A 81 11.90 17.32 -14.70
C LYS A 81 11.53 18.82 -14.67
N ASP A 82 10.89 19.27 -13.61
CA ASP A 82 10.35 20.63 -13.52
C ASP A 82 10.76 21.38 -12.24
N GLY A 83 11.58 20.75 -11.38
CA GLY A 83 12.09 21.32 -10.14
C GLY A 83 11.04 21.54 -9.05
N LYS A 84 9.80 21.07 -9.24
CA LYS A 84 8.74 21.22 -8.23
C LYS A 84 9.04 20.39 -7.01
N ILE A 85 8.80 20.99 -5.85
CA ILE A 85 8.98 20.37 -4.56
C ILE A 85 7.63 19.84 -4.06
N ARG A 86 7.64 18.65 -3.47
CA ARG A 86 6.54 18.12 -2.66
C ARG A 86 7.04 17.93 -1.26
N GLN A 87 6.23 18.30 -0.28
CA GLN A 87 6.53 18.16 1.14
C GLN A 87 5.44 17.37 1.84
N TRP A 88 5.84 16.57 2.79
CA TRP A 88 4.94 15.78 3.62
C TRP A 88 5.48 15.62 5.03
N LYS A 89 4.60 15.19 5.92
CA LYS A 89 4.97 14.62 7.21
C LYS A 89 4.63 13.13 7.21
N ASN A 90 5.39 12.33 7.91
CA ASN A 90 5.14 10.90 8.06
C ASN A 90 5.40 10.39 9.47
N ILE A 91 4.79 9.24 9.77
CA ILE A 91 5.02 8.43 10.96
C ILE A 91 5.33 7.01 10.49
N PHE A 92 6.55 6.54 10.67
CA PHE A 92 6.91 5.14 10.44
C PHE A 92 6.38 4.29 11.60
N LEU A 93 5.65 3.23 11.28
CA LEU A 93 5.05 2.37 12.28
C LEU A 93 6.04 1.29 12.73
N PRO A 94 6.14 1.03 14.05
CA PRO A 94 6.99 -0.04 14.56
C PRO A 94 6.43 -1.41 14.18
N ASN A 95 7.28 -2.45 14.17
CA ASN A 95 6.90 -3.82 13.79
C ASN A 95 5.72 -4.37 14.60
N THR A 96 5.55 -3.96 15.84
CA THR A 96 4.40 -4.33 16.68
C THR A 96 3.06 -3.86 16.13
N LEU A 97 3.06 -2.82 15.31
CA LEU A 97 1.88 -2.26 14.65
C LEU A 97 1.83 -2.61 13.16
N SER A 98 2.97 -2.59 12.47
CA SER A 98 3.03 -2.89 11.03
C SER A 98 3.01 -4.39 10.72
N ARG A 99 3.23 -5.26 11.72
CA ARG A 99 3.26 -6.73 11.58
C ARG A 99 4.29 -7.18 10.54
N GLU A 100 5.45 -6.53 10.57
CA GLU A 100 6.61 -6.75 9.68
C GLU A 100 6.41 -6.26 8.24
N LEU A 101 5.28 -5.65 7.90
CA LEU A 101 5.12 -4.90 6.65
C LEU A 101 5.75 -3.52 6.77
N PHE A 102 6.21 -2.96 5.67
CA PHE A 102 6.62 -1.56 5.63
C PHE A 102 5.40 -0.65 5.56
N ILE A 103 4.95 -0.14 6.72
CA ILE A 103 3.78 0.72 6.82
C ILE A 103 4.17 2.05 7.44
N PHE A 104 3.73 3.13 6.83
CA PHE A 104 3.80 4.46 7.42
C PHE A 104 2.53 5.28 7.13
N ILE A 105 2.29 6.27 7.99
CA ILE A 105 1.20 7.23 7.83
C ILE A 105 1.79 8.48 7.19
N ILE A 106 1.08 9.08 6.24
CA ILE A 106 1.53 10.29 5.53
C ILE A 106 0.45 11.37 5.50
N GLU A 107 0.87 12.61 5.69
CA GLU A 107 0.10 13.81 5.37
C GLU A 107 0.86 14.64 4.35
N HIS A 108 0.26 14.87 3.19
CA HIS A 108 0.82 15.76 2.17
C HIS A 108 0.59 17.22 2.55
N ILE A 109 1.66 18.00 2.68
CA ILE A 109 1.62 19.39 3.13
C ILE A 109 1.67 20.35 1.95
N GLU A 110 2.58 20.12 1.00
CA GLU A 110 2.79 20.99 -0.17
C GLU A 110 3.05 20.16 -1.43
N GLY A 111 2.63 20.72 -2.56
CA GLY A 111 2.74 20.09 -3.87
C GLY A 111 1.62 19.08 -4.13
N ASN A 112 1.10 19.11 -5.36
CA ASN A 112 0.05 18.22 -5.80
C ASN A 112 0.63 16.94 -6.43
N LEU A 113 0.04 15.81 -6.14
CA LEU A 113 0.22 14.62 -6.95
C LEU A 113 -0.38 14.90 -8.35
N PRO A 114 0.25 14.40 -9.43
CA PRO A 114 -0.34 14.50 -10.75
C PRO A 114 -1.74 13.88 -10.74
N LYS A 115 -2.70 14.52 -11.41
CA LYS A 115 -4.05 13.93 -11.53
C LYS A 115 -4.03 12.74 -12.47
N TYR A 116 -4.88 11.76 -12.17
CA TYR A 116 -5.18 10.71 -13.13
C TYR A 116 -6.02 11.30 -14.26
N GLU A 117 -5.55 11.13 -15.49
CA GLU A 117 -6.25 11.59 -16.69
C GLU A 117 -6.13 10.49 -17.74
N SER A 118 -7.20 9.71 -17.94
CA SER A 118 -7.28 8.76 -19.04
C SER A 118 -8.74 8.54 -19.45
N GLN A 119 -8.98 8.52 -20.76
CA GLN A 119 -10.25 8.11 -21.37
C GLN A 119 -10.15 6.72 -22.01
N ASP A 120 -9.03 6.03 -21.84
CA ASP A 120 -8.78 4.72 -22.40
C ASP A 120 -9.37 3.63 -21.47
N SER A 121 -10.42 2.96 -21.90
CA SER A 121 -11.15 1.92 -21.14
C SER A 121 -10.28 0.75 -20.69
N SER A 122 -9.14 0.54 -21.36
CA SER A 122 -8.20 -0.54 -21.06
C SER A 122 -7.23 -0.23 -19.92
N LYS A 123 -7.13 1.04 -19.52
CA LYS A 123 -6.18 1.48 -18.48
C LYS A 123 -6.74 1.28 -17.09
N VAL A 124 -5.85 1.01 -16.15
CA VAL A 124 -6.18 0.97 -14.72
C VAL A 124 -6.69 2.34 -14.28
N LYS A 125 -7.85 2.35 -13.65
CA LYS A 125 -8.55 3.53 -13.16
C LYS A 125 -8.39 3.72 -11.67
N LYS A 126 -8.60 2.63 -10.91
CA LYS A 126 -8.54 2.62 -9.45
C LYS A 126 -7.85 1.38 -8.91
N LEU A 127 -7.37 1.49 -7.70
CA LEU A 127 -7.06 0.34 -6.84
C LEU A 127 -8.36 -0.05 -6.10
N ASP A 128 -8.90 -1.22 -6.39
CA ASP A 128 -10.08 -1.73 -5.69
C ASP A 128 -9.70 -2.24 -4.29
N HIS A 129 -8.76 -3.15 -4.22
CA HIS A 129 -8.25 -3.63 -2.93
C HIS A 129 -6.77 -4.06 -2.99
N VAL A 130 -6.15 -4.05 -1.83
CA VAL A 130 -4.86 -4.70 -1.54
C VAL A 130 -5.12 -5.95 -0.73
N VAL A 131 -4.43 -7.05 -1.04
CA VAL A 131 -4.58 -8.32 -0.34
C VAL A 131 -3.39 -8.58 0.57
N ILE A 132 -3.68 -8.91 1.82
CA ILE A 132 -2.69 -9.28 2.84
C ILE A 132 -3.01 -10.69 3.35
N ASN A 133 -2.01 -11.56 3.34
CA ASN A 133 -2.08 -12.85 4.01
C ASN A 133 -1.57 -12.71 5.45
N THR A 134 -2.31 -13.25 6.42
CA THR A 134 -1.95 -13.23 7.84
C THR A 134 -2.16 -14.61 8.47
N GLN A 135 -1.44 -14.91 9.53
CA GLN A 135 -1.71 -16.08 10.37
C GLN A 135 -2.64 -15.79 11.55
N ASP A 136 -2.80 -14.51 11.91
CA ASP A 136 -3.52 -14.08 13.10
C ASP A 136 -4.47 -12.92 12.74
N ALA A 137 -5.67 -13.32 12.30
CA ALA A 137 -6.73 -12.38 11.93
C ALA A 137 -7.24 -11.59 13.13
N ASP A 138 -7.24 -12.15 14.34
CA ASP A 138 -7.74 -11.46 15.52
C ASP A 138 -6.80 -10.33 15.95
N ASN A 139 -5.49 -10.57 15.94
CA ASN A 139 -4.51 -9.51 16.18
C ASN A 139 -4.53 -8.46 15.05
N PHE A 140 -4.73 -8.89 13.79
CA PHE A 140 -4.91 -7.97 12.68
C PHE A 140 -6.11 -7.05 12.91
N ILE A 141 -7.26 -7.58 13.36
CA ILE A 141 -8.45 -6.80 13.70
C ILE A 141 -8.13 -5.79 14.82
N SER A 142 -7.46 -6.23 15.88
CA SER A 142 -7.15 -5.35 17.02
C SER A 142 -6.28 -4.16 16.61
N ILE A 143 -5.34 -4.33 15.69
CA ILE A 143 -4.51 -3.25 15.20
C ILE A 143 -5.28 -2.34 14.23
N TYR A 144 -5.85 -2.91 13.17
CA TYR A 144 -6.43 -2.12 12.09
C TYR A 144 -7.73 -1.44 12.50
N ARG A 145 -8.61 -2.14 13.26
CA ARG A 145 -9.87 -1.57 13.77
C ARG A 145 -9.65 -0.69 15.00
N ASP A 146 -8.92 -1.21 16.00
CA ASP A 146 -8.92 -0.59 17.33
C ASP A 146 -7.81 0.46 17.49
N VAL A 147 -6.66 0.31 16.80
CA VAL A 147 -5.57 1.28 16.83
C VAL A 147 -5.65 2.24 15.65
N TYR A 148 -5.67 1.74 14.40
CA TYR A 148 -5.73 2.62 13.21
C TYR A 148 -7.11 3.19 12.93
N LYS A 149 -8.16 2.71 13.61
CA LYS A 149 -9.56 3.17 13.44
C LYS A 149 -10.11 2.94 12.03
N ILE A 150 -9.56 1.95 11.31
CA ILE A 150 -10.06 1.55 10.01
C ILE A 150 -11.27 0.63 10.19
N ARG A 151 -12.38 0.96 9.53
CA ARG A 151 -13.64 0.23 9.68
C ARG A 151 -13.54 -1.21 9.13
N LEU A 152 -13.73 -2.20 10.01
CA LEU A 152 -13.97 -3.58 9.60
C LEU A 152 -15.39 -3.69 9.01
N ALA A 153 -15.49 -3.90 7.70
CA ALA A 153 -16.75 -3.97 6.98
C ALA A 153 -17.33 -5.38 6.93
N LEU A 154 -16.46 -6.38 6.87
CA LEU A 154 -16.86 -7.79 6.84
C LEU A 154 -15.80 -8.66 7.53
N ASP A 155 -16.25 -9.64 8.28
CA ASP A 155 -15.48 -10.74 8.82
C ASP A 155 -16.27 -12.03 8.51
N LYS A 156 -15.76 -12.88 7.65
CA LYS A 156 -16.49 -14.05 7.17
C LYS A 156 -15.55 -15.20 6.85
N THR A 157 -15.93 -16.40 7.30
CA THR A 157 -15.28 -17.64 6.84
C THR A 157 -15.93 -18.09 5.53
N ILE A 158 -15.09 -18.31 4.52
CA ILE A 158 -15.49 -18.86 3.22
C ILE A 158 -15.36 -20.38 3.28
N GLU A 159 -16.47 -21.07 3.43
CA GLU A 159 -16.54 -22.51 3.72
C GLU A 159 -15.79 -23.38 2.71
N HIS A 160 -15.93 -23.11 1.40
CA HIS A 160 -15.29 -23.92 0.36
C HIS A 160 -13.77 -23.71 0.27
N TRP A 161 -13.25 -22.57 0.76
CA TRP A 161 -11.81 -22.31 0.88
C TRP A 161 -11.28 -22.62 2.28
N LYS A 162 -12.16 -22.78 3.26
CA LYS A 162 -11.83 -22.95 4.69
C LYS A 162 -10.93 -21.83 5.20
N ARG A 163 -11.14 -20.60 4.70
CA ARG A 163 -10.35 -19.43 5.05
C ARG A 163 -11.24 -18.34 5.60
N ARG A 164 -10.80 -17.69 6.67
CA ARG A 164 -11.42 -16.47 7.18
C ARG A 164 -10.90 -15.30 6.41
N MET A 165 -11.80 -14.43 5.97
CA MET A 165 -11.51 -13.24 5.22
C MET A 165 -12.05 -12.02 5.94
N LEU A 166 -11.22 -10.99 6.03
CA LEU A 166 -11.58 -9.69 6.62
C LEU A 166 -11.53 -8.62 5.53
N PHE A 167 -12.45 -7.68 5.60
CA PHE A 167 -12.48 -6.55 4.69
C PHE A 167 -12.51 -5.25 5.48
N PHE A 168 -11.43 -4.48 5.41
CA PHE A 168 -11.32 -3.17 6.03
C PHE A 168 -11.51 -2.08 4.98
N ARG A 169 -12.40 -1.14 5.25
CA ARG A 169 -12.68 -0.02 4.36
C ARG A 169 -11.89 1.22 4.76
N THR A 170 -10.96 1.62 3.91
CA THR A 170 -10.43 2.98 3.88
C THR A 170 -11.39 3.89 3.10
N ASN A 171 -11.08 5.16 2.93
CA ASN A 171 -12.00 6.10 2.26
C ASN A 171 -12.30 5.71 0.80
N ALA A 172 -11.36 5.12 0.10
CA ALA A 172 -11.45 4.90 -1.33
C ALA A 172 -11.02 3.50 -1.79
N THR A 173 -10.49 2.65 -0.89
CA THR A 173 -9.90 1.35 -1.18
C THR A 173 -10.27 0.36 -0.08
N THR A 174 -10.18 -0.92 -0.36
CA THR A 174 -10.36 -1.99 0.63
C THR A 174 -9.01 -2.63 0.95
N ILE A 175 -8.79 -2.96 2.21
CA ILE A 175 -7.74 -3.91 2.62
C ILE A 175 -8.45 -5.24 2.85
N GLU A 176 -8.18 -6.20 1.98
CA GLU A 176 -8.64 -7.57 2.10
C GLU A 176 -7.58 -8.38 2.82
N VAL A 177 -7.98 -9.13 3.83
CA VAL A 177 -7.08 -9.96 4.62
C VAL A 177 -7.54 -11.41 4.56
N ILE A 178 -6.62 -12.30 4.24
CA ILE A 178 -6.86 -13.74 4.17
C ILE A 178 -6.09 -14.42 5.29
N GLU A 179 -6.81 -15.13 6.18
CA GLU A 179 -6.18 -15.89 7.25
C GLU A 179 -5.66 -17.24 6.73
N GLU A 180 -4.34 -17.43 6.81
CA GLU A 180 -3.63 -18.65 6.40
C GLU A 180 -2.94 -19.30 7.59
N LYS A 181 -3.69 -20.06 8.41
CA LYS A 181 -3.19 -20.70 9.65
C LYS A 181 -2.05 -21.69 9.44
N ASP A 182 -1.96 -22.26 8.23
CA ASP A 182 -0.97 -23.29 7.90
C ASP A 182 0.36 -22.71 7.36
N LYS A 183 0.47 -21.38 7.25
CA LYS A 183 1.69 -20.72 6.78
C LYS A 183 2.81 -20.90 7.81
N LYS A 184 4.04 -21.21 7.36
CA LYS A 184 5.20 -21.41 8.26
C LYS A 184 5.77 -20.12 8.83
N GLU A 185 5.59 -19.02 8.15
CA GLU A 185 6.12 -17.71 8.53
C GLU A 185 5.05 -16.90 9.27
N SER A 186 5.41 -16.31 10.41
CA SER A 186 4.49 -15.55 11.25
C SER A 186 4.21 -14.13 10.72
N ALA A 187 5.05 -13.63 9.82
CA ALA A 187 4.92 -12.31 9.24
C ALA A 187 3.70 -12.19 8.31
N ASP A 188 3.05 -11.05 8.35
CA ASP A 188 2.05 -10.71 7.34
C ASP A 188 2.74 -10.50 5.98
N GLU A 189 2.02 -10.77 4.90
CA GLU A 189 2.55 -10.66 3.54
C GLU A 189 1.58 -9.96 2.62
N LEU A 190 2.08 -8.96 1.88
CA LEU A 190 1.36 -8.35 0.77
C LEU A 190 1.33 -9.34 -0.41
N TRP A 191 0.15 -9.91 -0.67
CA TRP A 191 -0.03 -10.92 -1.70
C TRP A 191 -0.28 -10.34 -3.08
N GLY A 192 -1.05 -9.26 -3.17
CA GLY A 192 -1.40 -8.69 -4.47
C GLY A 192 -2.28 -7.45 -4.42
N LEU A 193 -2.55 -6.93 -5.62
CA LEU A 193 -3.36 -5.75 -5.85
C LEU A 193 -4.47 -6.08 -6.85
N ALA A 194 -5.69 -5.68 -6.56
CA ALA A 194 -6.81 -5.75 -7.49
C ALA A 194 -7.10 -4.36 -8.07
N TRP A 195 -7.16 -4.30 -9.38
CA TRP A 195 -7.29 -3.07 -10.14
C TRP A 195 -8.63 -2.99 -10.86
N GLU A 196 -9.27 -1.84 -10.81
CA GLU A 196 -10.47 -1.54 -11.58
C GLU A 196 -10.09 -0.95 -12.95
N VAL A 197 -10.75 -1.47 -13.98
CA VAL A 197 -10.69 -0.98 -15.37
C VAL A 197 -12.12 -0.80 -15.87
N ASP A 198 -12.33 0.06 -16.87
CA ASP A 198 -13.67 0.24 -17.45
C ASP A 198 -14.08 -0.94 -18.36
N SER A 199 -13.09 -1.61 -19.01
CA SER A 199 -13.31 -2.83 -19.83
C SER A 199 -12.22 -3.85 -19.56
N ILE A 200 -12.60 -5.00 -19.00
CA ILE A 200 -11.65 -6.10 -18.74
C ILE A 200 -11.19 -6.76 -20.05
N GLU A 201 -12.04 -6.78 -21.08
CA GLU A 201 -11.73 -7.31 -22.41
C GLU A 201 -10.67 -6.45 -23.09
N ASP A 202 -10.81 -5.12 -23.06
CA ASP A 202 -9.84 -4.20 -23.64
C ASP A 202 -8.51 -4.24 -22.86
N ALA A 203 -8.58 -4.29 -21.54
CA ALA A 203 -7.40 -4.43 -20.69
C ALA A 203 -6.63 -5.73 -20.98
N HIS A 204 -7.33 -6.86 -21.06
CA HIS A 204 -6.75 -8.16 -21.40
C HIS A 204 -6.09 -8.13 -22.77
N LYS A 205 -6.81 -7.63 -23.80
CA LYS A 205 -6.28 -7.48 -25.16
C LYS A 205 -5.02 -6.61 -25.21
N ARG A 206 -5.02 -5.49 -24.49
CA ARG A 206 -3.85 -4.60 -24.39
C ARG A 206 -2.65 -5.30 -23.74
N LEU A 207 -2.87 -6.02 -22.65
CA LEU A 207 -1.81 -6.73 -21.92
C LEU A 207 -1.19 -7.83 -22.80
N VAL A 208 -2.02 -8.67 -23.43
CA VAL A 208 -1.58 -9.69 -24.37
C VAL A 208 -0.81 -9.07 -25.55
N GLY A 209 -1.33 -7.98 -26.12
CA GLY A 209 -0.69 -7.27 -27.23
C GLY A 209 0.67 -6.65 -26.87
N ASN A 210 0.95 -6.45 -25.58
CA ASN A 210 2.25 -5.99 -25.07
C ASN A 210 3.09 -7.12 -24.48
N ASN A 211 2.76 -8.38 -24.79
CA ASN A 211 3.49 -9.58 -24.32
C ASN A 211 3.53 -9.70 -22.79
N VAL A 212 2.53 -9.19 -22.09
CA VAL A 212 2.34 -9.43 -20.65
C VAL A 212 1.65 -10.78 -20.48
N GLU A 213 2.23 -11.64 -19.66
CA GLU A 213 1.60 -12.92 -19.31
C GLU A 213 0.37 -12.67 -18.44
N VAL A 214 -0.79 -13.13 -18.94
CA VAL A 214 -2.07 -12.97 -18.23
C VAL A 214 -2.90 -14.24 -18.38
N THR A 215 -3.67 -14.56 -17.34
CA THR A 215 -4.65 -15.65 -17.41
C THR A 215 -5.87 -15.24 -18.24
N PRO A 216 -6.63 -16.20 -18.80
CA PRO A 216 -7.92 -15.90 -19.42
C PRO A 216 -8.86 -15.18 -18.46
N ILE A 217 -9.72 -14.33 -19.02
CA ILE A 217 -10.77 -13.66 -18.25
C ILE A 217 -11.69 -14.72 -17.62
N LYS A 218 -11.99 -14.52 -16.34
CA LYS A 218 -12.90 -15.39 -15.57
C LYS A 218 -14.01 -14.55 -14.96
N GLU A 219 -15.20 -15.13 -14.89
CA GLU A 219 -16.28 -14.53 -14.11
C GLU A 219 -15.96 -14.60 -12.61
N GLY A 220 -16.22 -13.50 -11.90
CA GLY A 220 -16.10 -13.45 -10.45
C GLY A 220 -17.12 -14.38 -9.79
N LEU A 221 -16.73 -15.04 -8.71
CA LEU A 221 -17.67 -15.81 -7.88
C LEU A 221 -18.60 -14.81 -7.16
N LYS A 222 -19.92 -15.04 -7.27
CA LYS A 222 -20.94 -14.26 -6.56
C LYS A 222 -21.07 -14.71 -5.11
#